data_5018d719e6df480093351a660b12d400
#
_entry.id   5018d719e6df480093351a660b12d400
#
_cell.length_a   1.000
_cell.length_b   1.000
_cell.length_c   1.000
_cell.angle_alpha   90.00
_cell.angle_beta   90.00
_cell.angle_gamma   90.00
#
_symmetry.space_group_name_H-M   'P 1'
#
loop_
_entity.id
_entity.type
_entity.pdbx_description
1 polymer ?
#
loop_
_entity_poly.entity_id
_entity_poly.type
_entity_poly.pdbx_seq_one_letter_code
_entity_poly.pdbx_strand_id
1 'polypeptide(L)'
;MGKAVTIKDIAEALKLSRNTVSKALNGQNVPNKTRELVFKKARELNYKSFDSELLKSKKYRILLLSGKPFHNMSFFVPLVNSIETYCYDNNYDFFEYTYNSETTSFGKIKAYINSLQVDGIVAIECFDDKLVNNLLSMNIPMCFIDFPGYKFDPIRRFDLICCSDQKSVCEYVKTLITQHNLRRFTFVGDFRHCLSFHERYMGMLRGLTRTNTHHELDEDIAKKDGVFDYGDINALKNEILKLKHLPECFVCCNDFVARRVIKALKELGHEIPKDTMVVGFDDVADATNDSPTLTTFFVDKAYLGRGAIKVLINRLERKDSPTTTIMIDTELVIRESTSIK
;
A
#
# COMPACT_ATOMS: atom_id res chain seq x y z
N MET A 1 -55.07 -13.50 5.54
CA MET A 1 -53.59 -13.58 5.59
C MET A 1 -53.07 -13.80 4.17
N GLY A 2 -52.31 -12.85 3.59
CA GLY A 2 -51.79 -12.98 2.25
C GLY A 2 -50.79 -14.13 2.17
N LYS A 3 -50.78 -14.86 1.05
CA LYS A 3 -49.82 -15.95 0.79
C LYS A 3 -48.39 -15.44 0.81
N ALA A 4 -47.53 -16.07 1.60
CA ALA A 4 -46.12 -15.66 1.65
C ALA A 4 -45.47 -15.85 0.27
N VAL A 5 -44.78 -14.83 -0.21
CA VAL A 5 -44.00 -14.87 -1.45
C VAL A 5 -42.85 -15.89 -1.35
N THR A 6 -42.67 -16.67 -2.41
CA THR A 6 -41.65 -17.72 -2.49
C THR A 6 -40.64 -17.47 -3.59
N ILE A 7 -39.52 -18.22 -3.57
CA ILE A 7 -38.51 -18.19 -4.66
C ILE A 7 -39.18 -18.53 -6.02
N LYS A 8 -40.21 -19.32 -6.01
CA LYS A 8 -40.97 -19.69 -7.22
C LYS A 8 -41.68 -18.47 -7.82
N ASP A 9 -42.27 -17.62 -6.99
CA ASP A 9 -42.99 -16.44 -7.43
C ASP A 9 -42.02 -15.41 -8.06
N ILE A 10 -40.81 -15.26 -7.50
CA ILE A 10 -39.74 -14.43 -8.07
C ILE A 10 -39.26 -14.99 -9.41
N ALA A 11 -39.07 -16.31 -9.50
CA ALA A 11 -38.62 -17.00 -10.70
C ALA A 11 -39.63 -16.84 -11.86
N GLU A 12 -40.92 -16.99 -11.56
CA GLU A 12 -42.02 -16.80 -12.51
C GLU A 12 -42.08 -15.32 -13.00
N ALA A 13 -41.99 -14.37 -12.07
CA ALA A 13 -42.02 -12.94 -12.38
C ALA A 13 -40.86 -12.48 -13.28
N LEU A 14 -39.70 -13.10 -13.17
CA LEU A 14 -38.49 -12.77 -13.95
C LEU A 14 -38.26 -13.70 -15.15
N LYS A 15 -39.11 -14.73 -15.32
CA LYS A 15 -38.90 -15.81 -16.32
C LYS A 15 -37.54 -16.48 -16.20
N LEU A 16 -37.08 -16.69 -14.96
CA LEU A 16 -35.82 -17.37 -14.64
C LEU A 16 -36.12 -18.76 -14.00
N SER A 17 -35.11 -19.64 -14.01
CA SER A 17 -35.20 -20.90 -13.27
C SER A 17 -35.17 -20.64 -11.75
N ARG A 18 -35.89 -21.48 -10.97
CA ARG A 18 -35.80 -21.45 -9.49
C ARG A 18 -34.35 -21.56 -9.00
N ASN A 19 -33.54 -22.36 -9.68
CA ASN A 19 -32.14 -22.56 -9.34
C ASN A 19 -31.33 -21.26 -9.57
N THR A 20 -31.59 -20.53 -10.65
CA THR A 20 -30.95 -19.24 -10.93
C THR A 20 -31.32 -18.20 -9.88
N VAL A 21 -32.60 -18.12 -9.49
CA VAL A 21 -33.05 -17.18 -8.46
C VAL A 21 -32.45 -17.57 -7.09
N SER A 22 -32.48 -18.88 -6.73
CA SER A 22 -31.84 -19.35 -5.49
C SER A 22 -30.38 -19.07 -5.44
N LYS A 23 -29.63 -19.31 -6.52
CA LYS A 23 -28.20 -18.98 -6.62
C LYS A 23 -27.95 -17.49 -6.48
N ALA A 24 -28.77 -16.64 -7.11
CA ALA A 24 -28.66 -15.20 -7.02
C ALA A 24 -28.88 -14.70 -5.57
N LEU A 25 -29.95 -15.18 -4.92
CA LEU A 25 -30.28 -14.84 -3.53
C LEU A 25 -29.21 -15.31 -2.53
N ASN A 26 -28.63 -16.51 -2.75
CA ASN A 26 -27.61 -17.11 -1.87
C ASN A 26 -26.17 -16.67 -2.22
N GLY A 27 -25.97 -15.59 -2.99
CA GLY A 27 -24.64 -15.08 -3.31
C GLY A 27 -23.80 -15.96 -4.22
N GLN A 28 -24.33 -17.05 -4.78
CA GLN A 28 -23.62 -17.97 -5.65
C GLN A 28 -23.40 -17.38 -7.05
N ASN A 29 -22.53 -18.00 -7.85
CA ASN A 29 -22.08 -17.47 -9.14
C ASN A 29 -23.24 -17.36 -10.16
N VAL A 30 -23.72 -16.14 -10.38
CA VAL A 30 -24.64 -15.71 -11.44
C VAL A 30 -24.16 -14.35 -11.98
N PRO A 31 -24.46 -14.02 -13.26
CA PRO A 31 -24.10 -12.70 -13.80
C PRO A 31 -24.64 -11.55 -12.95
N ASN A 32 -23.85 -10.50 -12.71
CA ASN A 32 -24.25 -9.37 -11.86
C ASN A 32 -25.60 -8.76 -12.27
N LYS A 33 -25.81 -8.57 -13.57
CA LYS A 33 -27.08 -8.05 -14.11
C LYS A 33 -28.31 -8.92 -13.72
N THR A 34 -28.13 -10.24 -13.70
CA THR A 34 -29.18 -11.19 -13.27
C THR A 34 -29.41 -11.10 -11.75
N ARG A 35 -28.34 -10.94 -10.97
CA ARG A 35 -28.42 -10.76 -9.51
C ARG A 35 -29.19 -9.50 -9.14
N GLU A 36 -28.88 -8.38 -9.77
CA GLU A 36 -29.57 -7.10 -9.56
C GLU A 36 -31.08 -7.19 -9.88
N LEU A 37 -31.43 -7.85 -11.00
CA LEU A 37 -32.82 -8.07 -11.38
C LEU A 37 -33.58 -8.91 -10.33
N VAL A 38 -32.95 -9.99 -9.84
CA VAL A 38 -33.54 -10.86 -8.80
C VAL A 38 -33.73 -10.09 -7.49
N PHE A 39 -32.74 -9.31 -7.06
CA PHE A 39 -32.81 -8.52 -5.84
C PHE A 39 -33.89 -7.42 -5.93
N LYS A 40 -33.96 -6.72 -7.05
CA LYS A 40 -35.01 -5.73 -7.29
C LYS A 40 -36.40 -6.35 -7.18
N LYS A 41 -36.62 -7.51 -7.84
CA LYS A 41 -37.90 -8.19 -7.84
C LYS A 41 -38.25 -8.76 -6.47
N ALA A 42 -37.31 -9.29 -5.73
CA ALA A 42 -37.49 -9.77 -4.36
C ALA A 42 -37.98 -8.66 -3.41
N ARG A 43 -37.44 -7.44 -3.53
CA ARG A 43 -37.89 -6.25 -2.78
C ARG A 43 -39.32 -5.85 -3.20
N GLU A 44 -39.59 -5.75 -4.50
CA GLU A 44 -40.90 -5.37 -5.03
C GLU A 44 -42.02 -6.30 -4.54
N LEU A 45 -41.72 -7.60 -4.40
CA LEU A 45 -42.67 -8.61 -3.96
C LEU A 45 -42.70 -8.78 -2.44
N ASN A 46 -41.92 -8.03 -1.67
CA ASN A 46 -41.78 -8.18 -0.21
C ASN A 46 -41.46 -9.64 0.21
N TYR A 47 -40.50 -10.28 -0.45
CA TYR A 47 -40.04 -11.63 -0.13
C TYR A 47 -39.38 -11.64 1.26
N LYS A 48 -40.10 -12.16 2.26
CA LYS A 48 -39.70 -12.11 3.69
C LYS A 48 -38.33 -12.73 4.00
N SER A 49 -37.93 -13.77 3.25
CA SER A 49 -36.59 -14.35 3.40
C SER A 49 -35.49 -13.52 2.78
N PHE A 50 -35.83 -12.53 1.93
CA PHE A 50 -34.83 -11.64 1.31
C PHE A 50 -34.16 -10.76 2.35
N ASP A 51 -34.91 -10.16 3.26
CA ASP A 51 -34.34 -9.34 4.35
C ASP A 51 -33.54 -10.19 5.34
N SER A 52 -34.01 -11.45 5.60
CA SER A 52 -33.30 -12.39 6.48
C SER A 52 -32.03 -12.98 5.84
N GLU A 53 -31.94 -13.08 4.50
CA GLU A 53 -30.77 -13.58 3.78
C GLU A 53 -29.77 -12.45 3.48
N LEU A 54 -30.21 -11.21 3.25
CA LEU A 54 -29.35 -10.02 3.26
C LEU A 54 -28.75 -9.75 4.64
N LEU A 55 -29.49 -10.05 5.71
CA LEU A 55 -29.02 -10.03 7.10
C LEU A 55 -28.16 -11.25 7.45
N LYS A 56 -28.22 -12.34 6.66
CA LYS A 56 -27.36 -13.52 6.77
C LYS A 56 -26.12 -13.46 5.89
N SER A 57 -25.96 -12.46 5.01
CA SER A 57 -24.66 -12.20 4.41
C SER A 57 -23.69 -11.89 5.56
N LYS A 58 -22.74 -12.76 5.78
CA LYS A 58 -21.79 -12.67 6.88
C LYS A 58 -21.13 -11.29 6.81
N LYS A 59 -21.51 -10.42 7.73
CA LYS A 59 -20.96 -9.08 7.83
C LYS A 59 -19.61 -9.19 8.52
N TYR A 60 -18.52 -9.08 7.74
CA TYR A 60 -17.18 -9.06 8.32
C TYR A 60 -16.93 -7.75 9.04
N ARG A 61 -16.22 -7.84 10.15
CA ARG A 61 -15.73 -6.72 10.93
C ARG A 61 -14.24 -6.54 10.63
N ILE A 62 -13.91 -5.52 9.87
CA ILE A 62 -12.57 -5.28 9.37
C ILE A 62 -11.96 -4.11 10.11
N LEU A 63 -10.77 -4.32 10.65
CA LEU A 63 -9.97 -3.28 11.29
C LEU A 63 -8.84 -2.86 10.36
N LEU A 64 -8.72 -1.57 10.08
CA LEU A 64 -7.51 -0.95 9.59
C LEU A 64 -6.66 -0.51 10.80
N LEU A 65 -5.51 -1.15 10.96
CA LEU A 65 -4.54 -0.81 12.01
C LEU A 65 -3.38 -0.04 11.40
N SER A 66 -3.11 1.16 11.90
CA SER A 66 -2.04 2.03 11.38
C SER A 66 -1.07 2.48 12.46
N GLY A 67 0.23 2.46 12.14
CA GLY A 67 1.30 3.00 12.98
C GLY A 67 1.47 4.53 12.88
N LYS A 68 0.80 5.17 11.93
CA LYS A 68 0.85 6.63 11.73
C LYS A 68 -0.54 7.19 11.39
N PRO A 69 -0.85 8.44 11.79
CA PRO A 69 -2.04 9.14 11.31
C PRO A 69 -1.98 9.33 9.79
N PHE A 70 -3.05 9.01 9.07
CA PHE A 70 -3.05 9.03 7.59
C PHE A 70 -3.97 10.09 6.97
N HIS A 71 -4.88 10.70 7.74
CA HIS A 71 -5.89 11.63 7.21
C HIS A 71 -5.32 12.86 6.49
N ASN A 72 -4.08 13.24 6.76
CA ASN A 72 -3.41 14.40 6.14
C ASN A 72 -2.25 14.01 5.21
N MET A 73 -2.10 12.73 4.86
CA MET A 73 -0.99 12.24 4.04
C MET A 73 -1.49 11.82 2.67
N SER A 74 -1.01 12.50 1.63
CA SER A 74 -1.43 12.30 0.24
C SER A 74 -1.25 10.87 -0.30
N PHE A 75 -0.34 10.10 0.29
CA PHE A 75 -0.17 8.68 -0.03
C PHE A 75 -1.31 7.82 0.54
N PHE A 76 -1.68 8.02 1.81
CA PHE A 76 -2.60 7.11 2.52
C PHE A 76 -4.07 7.38 2.25
N VAL A 77 -4.46 8.63 2.00
CA VAL A 77 -5.87 8.99 1.82
C VAL A 77 -6.55 8.18 0.70
N PRO A 78 -6.02 8.08 -0.55
CA PRO A 78 -6.64 7.27 -1.59
C PRO A 78 -6.66 5.76 -1.26
N LEU A 79 -5.64 5.27 -0.57
CA LEU A 79 -5.52 3.88 -0.14
C LEU A 79 -6.62 3.53 0.87
N VAL A 80 -6.74 4.30 1.95
CA VAL A 80 -7.72 4.08 3.03
C VAL A 80 -9.14 4.23 2.50
N ASN A 81 -9.43 5.30 1.74
CA ASN A 81 -10.75 5.50 1.11
C ASN A 81 -11.16 4.31 0.24
N SER A 82 -10.20 3.66 -0.43
CA SER A 82 -10.50 2.50 -1.27
C SER A 82 -10.84 1.25 -0.46
N ILE A 83 -10.25 1.07 0.73
CA ILE A 83 -10.59 -0.02 1.67
C ILE A 83 -11.98 0.24 2.25
N GLU A 84 -12.22 1.46 2.75
CA GLU A 84 -13.49 1.87 3.33
C GLU A 84 -14.64 1.71 2.33
N THR A 85 -14.47 2.22 1.11
CA THR A 85 -15.45 2.08 0.01
C THR A 85 -15.74 0.61 -0.27
N TYR A 86 -14.70 -0.24 -0.35
CA TYR A 86 -14.89 -1.66 -0.56
C TYR A 86 -15.70 -2.31 0.58
N CYS A 87 -15.41 -1.97 1.83
CA CYS A 87 -16.15 -2.46 2.98
C CYS A 87 -17.62 -2.02 2.93
N TYR A 88 -17.87 -0.74 2.62
CA TYR A 88 -19.21 -0.19 2.48
C TYR A 88 -20.02 -0.90 1.39
N ASP A 89 -19.45 -1.05 0.19
CA ASP A 89 -20.11 -1.68 -0.96
C ASP A 89 -20.45 -3.16 -0.73
N ASN A 90 -19.70 -3.83 0.15
CA ASN A 90 -19.90 -5.24 0.49
C ASN A 90 -20.61 -5.44 1.84
N ASN A 91 -21.10 -4.37 2.47
CA ASN A 91 -21.79 -4.42 3.75
C ASN A 91 -20.94 -5.01 4.88
N TYR A 92 -19.65 -4.67 4.95
CA TYR A 92 -18.74 -5.01 6.05
C TYR A 92 -18.64 -3.84 7.03
N ASP A 93 -18.48 -4.13 8.32
CA ASP A 93 -18.16 -3.11 9.32
C ASP A 93 -16.69 -2.74 9.17
N PHE A 94 -16.41 -1.44 9.05
CA PHE A 94 -15.06 -0.91 8.95
C PHE A 94 -14.72 -0.09 10.18
N PHE A 95 -13.55 -0.38 10.76
CA PHE A 95 -13.01 0.31 11.94
C PHE A 95 -11.59 0.75 11.65
N GLU A 96 -11.20 1.88 12.21
CA GLU A 96 -9.85 2.40 12.14
C GLU A 96 -9.26 2.52 13.53
N TYR A 97 -7.99 2.16 13.67
CA TYR A 97 -7.23 2.39 14.88
C TYR A 97 -5.80 2.81 14.53
N THR A 98 -5.46 4.02 14.91
CA THR A 98 -4.08 4.52 14.81
C THR A 98 -3.42 4.40 16.18
N TYR A 99 -2.28 3.74 16.23
CA TYR A 99 -1.47 3.66 17.46
C TYR A 99 -0.21 4.53 17.32
N ASN A 100 0.31 4.93 18.46
CA ASN A 100 1.62 5.56 18.54
C ASN A 100 2.59 4.54 19.15
N SER A 101 3.67 4.19 18.44
CA SER A 101 4.63 3.16 18.85
C SER A 101 5.32 3.46 20.19
N GLU A 102 5.45 4.73 20.56
CA GLU A 102 6.10 5.16 21.80
C GLU A 102 5.16 5.12 23.00
N THR A 103 3.87 5.41 22.80
CA THR A 103 2.90 5.63 23.91
C THR A 103 1.81 4.57 24.00
N THR A 104 1.57 3.79 22.94
CA THR A 104 0.51 2.80 22.90
C THR A 104 1.07 1.40 23.18
N SER A 105 0.76 0.82 24.34
CA SER A 105 1.13 -0.55 24.62
C SER A 105 0.33 -1.56 23.79
N PHE A 106 0.93 -2.72 23.48
CA PHE A 106 0.20 -3.81 22.81
C PHE A 106 -1.06 -4.23 23.55
N GLY A 107 -1.05 -4.18 24.89
CA GLY A 107 -2.24 -4.48 25.70
C GLY A 107 -3.44 -3.61 25.35
N LYS A 108 -3.24 -2.30 25.10
CA LYS A 108 -4.30 -1.39 24.64
C LYS A 108 -4.81 -1.75 23.25
N ILE A 109 -3.90 -2.05 22.30
CA ILE A 109 -4.25 -2.47 20.94
C ILE A 109 -5.08 -3.76 21.00
N LYS A 110 -4.61 -4.76 21.75
CA LYS A 110 -5.30 -6.04 21.96
C LYS A 110 -6.68 -5.88 22.58
N ALA A 111 -6.81 -5.04 23.59
CA ALA A 111 -8.09 -4.75 24.24
C ALA A 111 -9.08 -4.12 23.25
N TYR A 112 -8.63 -3.19 22.42
CA TYR A 112 -9.45 -2.57 21.38
C TYR A 112 -9.91 -3.59 20.34
N ILE A 113 -8.98 -4.39 19.78
CA ILE A 113 -9.28 -5.46 18.83
C ILE A 113 -10.33 -6.44 19.40
N ASN A 114 -10.13 -6.88 20.65
CA ASN A 114 -11.05 -7.81 21.30
C ASN A 114 -12.43 -7.18 21.53
N SER A 115 -12.50 -5.89 21.90
CA SER A 115 -13.79 -5.20 22.14
C SER A 115 -14.63 -5.10 20.87
N LEU A 116 -14.00 -4.98 19.71
CA LEU A 116 -14.66 -4.92 18.41
C LEU A 116 -15.00 -6.30 17.85
N GLN A 117 -14.40 -7.37 18.36
CA GLN A 117 -14.56 -8.73 17.82
C GLN A 117 -14.31 -8.77 16.29
N VAL A 118 -13.19 -8.18 15.84
CA VAL A 118 -12.87 -8.10 14.41
C VAL A 118 -12.60 -9.48 13.81
N ASP A 119 -13.05 -9.68 12.59
CA ASP A 119 -12.82 -10.92 11.83
C ASP A 119 -11.45 -10.90 11.14
N GLY A 120 -10.98 -9.71 10.74
CA GLY A 120 -9.71 -9.56 10.05
C GLY A 120 -9.11 -8.16 10.16
N ILE A 121 -7.80 -8.07 9.92
CA ILE A 121 -7.02 -6.84 10.07
C ILE A 121 -6.27 -6.53 8.77
N VAL A 122 -6.40 -5.30 8.27
CA VAL A 122 -5.46 -4.71 7.31
C VAL A 122 -4.48 -3.86 8.11
N ALA A 123 -3.19 -4.14 8.02
CA ALA A 123 -2.14 -3.44 8.76
C ALA A 123 -1.29 -2.59 7.81
N ILE A 124 -1.12 -1.30 8.12
CA ILE A 124 -0.29 -0.35 7.38
C ILE A 124 0.65 0.40 8.34
N GLU A 125 1.85 0.76 7.90
CA GLU A 125 2.83 1.47 8.75
C GLU A 125 3.10 0.75 10.08
N CYS A 126 2.98 -0.57 10.10
CA CYS A 126 3.23 -1.42 11.26
C CYS A 126 4.63 -2.03 11.15
N PHE A 127 5.67 -1.24 11.43
CA PHE A 127 7.07 -1.62 11.17
C PHE A 127 7.87 -1.99 12.43
N ASP A 128 7.23 -2.08 13.59
CA ASP A 128 7.85 -2.59 14.82
C ASP A 128 7.76 -4.13 14.90
N ASP A 129 8.89 -4.82 14.85
CA ASP A 129 8.96 -6.29 14.85
C ASP A 129 8.26 -6.91 16.08
N LYS A 130 8.38 -6.30 17.25
CA LYS A 130 7.76 -6.80 18.49
C LYS A 130 6.24 -6.69 18.43
N LEU A 131 5.74 -5.58 17.92
CA LEU A 131 4.30 -5.38 17.72
C LEU A 131 3.76 -6.39 16.70
N VAL A 132 4.42 -6.53 15.55
CA VAL A 132 4.01 -7.46 14.50
C VAL A 132 3.94 -8.89 15.02
N ASN A 133 4.98 -9.36 15.74
CA ASN A 133 4.97 -10.68 16.36
C ASN A 133 3.82 -10.87 17.36
N ASN A 134 3.53 -9.84 18.15
CA ASN A 134 2.40 -9.85 19.07
C ASN A 134 1.05 -9.90 18.35
N LEU A 135 0.88 -9.14 17.26
CA LEU A 135 -0.33 -9.17 16.42
C LEU A 135 -0.53 -10.56 15.82
N LEU A 136 0.50 -11.14 15.24
CA LEU A 136 0.46 -12.48 14.64
C LEU A 136 0.11 -13.57 15.66
N SER A 137 0.47 -13.39 16.94
CA SER A 137 0.11 -14.32 18.02
C SER A 137 -1.40 -14.33 18.35
N MET A 138 -2.18 -13.33 17.89
CA MET A 138 -3.62 -13.28 18.09
C MET A 138 -4.39 -14.25 17.19
N ASN A 139 -3.76 -14.85 16.20
CA ASN A 139 -4.37 -15.75 15.22
C ASN A 139 -5.60 -15.17 14.49
N ILE A 140 -5.65 -13.84 14.33
CA ILE A 140 -6.65 -13.16 13.50
C ILE A 140 -6.07 -13.05 12.09
N PRO A 141 -6.82 -13.37 11.02
CA PRO A 141 -6.38 -13.17 9.64
C PRO A 141 -5.90 -11.73 9.39
N MET A 142 -4.72 -11.58 8.77
CA MET A 142 -4.11 -10.28 8.53
C MET A 142 -3.57 -10.18 7.11
N CYS A 143 -3.76 -9.00 6.52
CA CYS A 143 -3.06 -8.58 5.32
C CYS A 143 -2.26 -7.30 5.62
N PHE A 144 -0.95 -7.35 5.40
CA PHE A 144 -0.09 -6.18 5.53
C PHE A 144 0.02 -5.46 4.19
N ILE A 145 0.00 -4.13 4.24
CA ILE A 145 0.41 -3.25 3.15
C ILE A 145 1.80 -2.76 3.52
N ASP A 146 2.80 -3.28 2.79
CA ASP A 146 4.21 -3.24 3.18
C ASP A 146 4.49 -3.97 4.51
N PHE A 147 5.77 -4.14 4.89
CA PHE A 147 6.13 -4.97 6.04
C PHE A 147 7.41 -4.45 6.70
N PRO A 148 7.58 -4.65 8.03
CA PRO A 148 8.81 -4.28 8.70
C PRO A 148 9.97 -5.14 8.22
N GLY A 149 11.01 -4.47 7.76
CA GLY A 149 12.27 -5.09 7.44
C GLY A 149 12.25 -6.04 6.23
N TYR A 150 13.45 -6.44 5.87
CA TYR A 150 13.80 -7.33 4.75
C TYR A 150 14.07 -8.76 5.20
N LYS A 151 13.84 -9.08 6.48
CA LYS A 151 14.09 -10.42 7.02
C LYS A 151 13.04 -11.39 6.51
N PHE A 152 13.50 -12.37 5.78
CA PHE A 152 12.66 -13.48 5.33
C PHE A 152 12.22 -14.31 6.55
N ASP A 153 10.92 -14.39 6.81
CA ASP A 153 10.33 -15.33 7.75
C ASP A 153 9.81 -16.55 6.99
N PRO A 154 10.45 -17.72 7.13
CA PRO A 154 10.02 -18.95 6.46
C PRO A 154 8.66 -19.47 6.96
N ILE A 155 8.18 -18.99 8.12
CA ILE A 155 6.89 -19.42 8.71
C ILE A 155 5.87 -18.28 8.63
N ARG A 156 5.75 -17.69 7.49
CA ARG A 156 4.85 -16.56 7.26
C ARG A 156 3.39 -16.95 7.49
N ARG A 157 2.72 -16.25 8.39
CA ARG A 157 1.31 -16.48 8.78
C ARG A 157 0.37 -15.34 8.39
N PHE A 158 0.75 -14.51 7.44
CA PHE A 158 -0.02 -13.35 6.99
C PHE A 158 0.07 -13.18 5.48
N ASP A 159 -0.89 -12.49 4.94
CA ASP A 159 -0.86 -12.07 3.53
C ASP A 159 -0.17 -10.71 3.41
N LEU A 160 0.46 -10.46 2.28
CA LEU A 160 1.18 -9.21 1.99
C LEU A 160 0.78 -8.66 0.63
N ILE A 161 0.60 -7.35 0.57
CA ILE A 161 0.57 -6.62 -0.69
C ILE A 161 1.63 -5.52 -0.65
N CYS A 162 2.41 -5.41 -1.71
CA CYS A 162 3.47 -4.41 -1.85
C CYS A 162 3.67 -4.06 -3.33
N CYS A 163 4.58 -3.14 -3.61
CA CYS A 163 4.94 -2.78 -4.98
C CYS A 163 6.18 -3.56 -5.47
N SER A 164 6.34 -3.67 -6.79
CA SER A 164 7.50 -4.29 -7.45
C SER A 164 8.66 -3.29 -7.57
N ASP A 165 9.10 -2.77 -6.42
CA ASP A 165 9.98 -1.60 -6.32
C ASP A 165 11.38 -1.86 -6.88
N GLN A 166 11.96 -3.03 -6.56
CA GLN A 166 13.32 -3.38 -6.99
C GLN A 166 13.46 -3.41 -8.51
N LYS A 167 12.48 -3.98 -9.21
CA LYS A 167 12.49 -4.08 -10.68
C LYS A 167 12.43 -2.69 -11.32
N SER A 168 11.49 -1.86 -10.87
CA SER A 168 11.25 -0.53 -11.43
C SER A 168 12.45 0.40 -11.26
N VAL A 169 13.00 0.46 -10.04
CA VAL A 169 14.19 1.28 -9.75
C VAL A 169 15.41 0.76 -10.51
N CYS A 170 15.63 -0.58 -10.56
CA CYS A 170 16.74 -1.18 -11.28
C CYS A 170 16.75 -0.80 -12.78
N GLU A 171 15.60 -0.90 -13.45
CA GLU A 171 15.52 -0.59 -14.88
C GLU A 171 15.71 0.91 -15.14
N TYR A 172 15.23 1.79 -14.26
CA TYR A 172 15.44 3.23 -14.44
C TYR A 172 16.89 3.64 -14.17
N VAL A 173 17.53 3.13 -13.12
CA VAL A 173 18.97 3.36 -12.86
C VAL A 173 19.82 2.90 -14.04
N LYS A 174 19.54 1.72 -14.63
CA LYS A 174 20.19 1.28 -15.86
C LYS A 174 19.98 2.26 -17.01
N THR A 175 18.79 2.79 -17.18
CA THR A 175 18.48 3.79 -18.21
C THR A 175 19.32 5.05 -18.02
N LEU A 176 19.39 5.58 -16.80
CA LEU A 176 20.21 6.75 -16.48
C LEU A 176 21.70 6.53 -16.79
N ILE A 177 22.21 5.33 -16.49
CA ILE A 177 23.60 4.98 -16.76
C ILE A 177 23.86 4.84 -18.27
N THR A 178 22.98 4.11 -18.98
CA THR A 178 23.23 3.75 -20.39
C THR A 178 22.90 4.88 -21.36
N GLN A 179 21.88 5.68 -21.07
CA GLN A 179 21.43 6.78 -21.95
C GLN A 179 22.01 8.13 -21.58
N HIS A 180 22.24 8.40 -20.28
CA HIS A 180 22.75 9.69 -19.80
C HIS A 180 24.20 9.60 -19.30
N ASN A 181 24.82 8.42 -19.35
CA ASN A 181 26.21 8.15 -18.95
C ASN A 181 26.51 8.53 -17.47
N LEU A 182 25.51 8.48 -16.58
CA LEU A 182 25.69 8.73 -15.16
C LEU A 182 26.50 7.61 -14.50
N ARG A 183 27.31 7.96 -13.49
CA ARG A 183 28.19 7.01 -12.78
C ARG A 183 28.09 7.09 -11.28
N ARG A 184 27.70 8.24 -10.71
CA ARG A 184 27.64 8.47 -9.26
C ARG A 184 26.20 8.61 -8.80
N PHE A 185 25.76 7.64 -8.01
CA PHE A 185 24.44 7.58 -7.44
C PHE A 185 24.55 7.60 -5.92
N THR A 186 23.56 8.15 -5.24
CA THR A 186 23.43 8.15 -3.78
C THR A 186 22.01 7.80 -3.42
N PHE A 187 21.84 6.80 -2.57
CA PHE A 187 20.54 6.51 -1.98
C PHE A 187 20.27 7.42 -0.79
N VAL A 188 19.04 7.94 -0.67
CA VAL A 188 18.63 8.76 0.46
C VAL A 188 17.39 8.15 1.13
N GLY A 189 17.55 7.66 2.36
CA GLY A 189 16.50 7.02 3.15
C GLY A 189 17.00 5.84 3.98
N ASP A 190 16.28 5.49 5.04
CA ASP A 190 16.61 4.28 5.82
C ASP A 190 16.08 3.02 5.13
N PHE A 191 16.92 2.36 4.35
CA PHE A 191 16.56 1.12 3.65
C PHE A 191 16.22 -0.06 4.60
N ARG A 192 16.39 0.09 5.91
CA ARG A 192 16.05 -0.91 6.92
C ARG A 192 14.68 -0.66 7.56
N HIS A 193 14.06 0.48 7.23
CA HIS A 193 12.78 0.89 7.82
C HIS A 193 11.65 -0.08 7.46
N CYS A 194 11.49 -0.36 6.17
CA CYS A 194 10.45 -1.24 5.65
C CYS A 194 10.90 -1.98 4.38
N LEU A 195 10.11 -2.96 3.95
CA LEU A 195 10.40 -3.77 2.77
C LEU A 195 10.50 -2.91 1.51
N SER A 196 9.57 -1.98 1.31
CA SER A 196 9.57 -1.10 0.14
C SER A 196 10.85 -0.28 0.04
N PHE A 197 11.32 0.31 1.12
CA PHE A 197 12.57 1.08 1.10
C PHE A 197 13.79 0.19 0.83
N HIS A 198 13.78 -1.02 1.39
CA HIS A 198 14.82 -2.01 1.11
C HIS A 198 14.84 -2.41 -0.38
N GLU A 199 13.69 -2.73 -0.95
CA GLU A 199 13.57 -3.11 -2.36
C GLU A 199 14.00 -1.97 -3.30
N ARG A 200 13.69 -0.71 -2.99
CA ARG A 200 14.14 0.47 -3.75
C ARG A 200 15.65 0.61 -3.72
N TYR A 201 16.26 0.45 -2.54
CA TYR A 201 17.72 0.44 -2.38
C TYR A 201 18.38 -0.70 -3.17
N MET A 202 17.87 -1.92 -3.02
CA MET A 202 18.36 -3.08 -3.76
C MET A 202 18.17 -2.93 -5.27
N GLY A 203 17.11 -2.22 -5.69
CA GLY A 203 16.88 -1.86 -7.09
C GLY A 203 18.01 -0.98 -7.64
N MET A 204 18.39 0.07 -6.91
CA MET A 204 19.53 0.91 -7.27
C MET A 204 20.82 0.09 -7.38
N LEU A 205 21.18 -0.66 -6.33
CA LEU A 205 22.39 -1.48 -6.33
C LEU A 205 22.43 -2.49 -7.48
N ARG A 206 21.30 -3.12 -7.78
CA ARG A 206 21.18 -4.07 -8.89
C ARG A 206 21.35 -3.40 -10.27
N GLY A 207 20.84 -2.18 -10.42
CA GLY A 207 21.03 -1.38 -11.63
C GLY A 207 22.50 -1.05 -11.85
N LEU A 208 23.19 -0.60 -10.80
CA LEU A 208 24.63 -0.31 -10.80
C LEU A 208 25.46 -1.56 -11.13
N THR A 209 25.19 -2.67 -10.45
CA THR A 209 25.88 -3.95 -10.70
C THR A 209 25.70 -4.45 -12.13
N ARG A 210 24.48 -4.40 -12.68
CA ARG A 210 24.19 -4.84 -14.06
C ARG A 210 24.85 -4.00 -15.14
N THR A 211 25.21 -2.77 -14.83
CA THR A 211 25.92 -1.86 -15.74
C THR A 211 27.42 -1.77 -15.43
N ASN A 212 27.90 -2.59 -14.51
CA ASN A 212 29.29 -2.58 -14.03
C ASN A 212 29.74 -1.20 -13.54
N THR A 213 28.83 -0.48 -12.89
CA THR A 213 29.09 0.84 -12.28
C THR A 213 29.48 0.65 -10.82
N HIS A 214 30.63 1.23 -10.44
CA HIS A 214 31.13 1.18 -9.05
C HIS A 214 30.26 2.03 -8.12
N HIS A 215 30.05 1.56 -6.89
CA HIS A 215 29.32 2.28 -5.85
C HIS A 215 29.90 1.94 -4.48
N GLU A 216 30.14 2.93 -3.65
CA GLU A 216 30.59 2.78 -2.28
C GLU A 216 29.42 3.05 -1.31
N LEU A 217 29.22 2.19 -0.32
CA LEU A 217 28.08 2.27 0.61
C LEU A 217 28.13 3.49 1.54
N ASP A 218 29.31 4.06 1.77
CA ASP A 218 29.51 5.28 2.54
C ASP A 218 29.12 6.57 1.77
N GLU A 219 28.84 6.45 0.48
CA GLU A 219 28.25 7.52 -0.34
C GLU A 219 26.73 7.61 -0.19
N ASP A 220 26.08 6.72 0.58
CA ASP A 220 24.64 6.76 0.82
C ASP A 220 24.27 7.57 2.07
N ILE A 221 23.21 8.34 1.97
CA ILE A 221 22.57 9.01 3.14
C ILE A 221 21.51 8.08 3.71
N ALA A 222 21.97 6.91 4.19
CA ALA A 222 21.13 5.81 4.69
C ALA A 222 21.13 5.74 6.23
N LYS A 223 20.79 6.86 6.88
CA LYS A 223 20.73 6.96 8.34
C LYS A 223 19.49 6.24 8.88
N LYS A 224 19.58 5.75 10.12
CA LYS A 224 18.46 5.08 10.78
C LYS A 224 17.30 6.05 11.03
N ASP A 225 16.11 5.68 10.60
CA ASP A 225 14.88 6.42 10.87
C ASP A 225 14.60 6.52 12.39
N GLY A 226 14.08 7.66 12.83
CA GLY A 226 13.92 7.98 14.26
C GLY A 226 15.21 8.45 14.97
N VAL A 227 16.40 8.26 14.35
CA VAL A 227 17.69 8.85 14.79
C VAL A 227 18.05 10.03 13.91
N PHE A 228 17.75 9.94 12.63
CA PHE A 228 17.93 11.01 11.64
C PHE A 228 16.57 11.46 11.11
N ASP A 229 16.33 12.76 11.17
CA ASP A 229 15.10 13.37 10.64
C ASP A 229 15.29 13.77 9.17
N TYR A 230 14.77 12.95 8.26
CA TYR A 230 14.76 13.26 6.83
C TYR A 230 13.85 14.44 6.47
N GLY A 231 13.05 14.96 7.39
CA GLY A 231 12.29 16.20 7.24
C GLY A 231 13.12 17.45 7.51
N ASP A 232 14.23 17.33 8.25
CA ASP A 232 15.13 18.45 8.59
C ASP A 232 16.07 18.77 7.42
N ILE A 233 15.81 19.90 6.76
CA ILE A 233 16.60 20.38 5.63
C ILE A 233 18.06 20.65 6.01
N ASN A 234 18.33 21.17 7.21
CA ASN A 234 19.71 21.45 7.64
C ASN A 234 20.48 20.16 7.92
N ALA A 235 19.83 19.16 8.49
CA ALA A 235 20.42 17.84 8.66
C ALA A 235 20.78 17.21 7.31
N LEU A 236 19.88 17.28 6.32
CA LEU A 236 20.14 16.80 4.96
C LEU A 236 21.29 17.57 4.28
N LYS A 237 21.33 18.91 4.38
CA LYS A 237 22.44 19.72 3.86
C LYS A 237 23.78 19.29 4.44
N ASN A 238 23.82 19.05 5.76
CA ASN A 238 25.03 18.60 6.42
C ASN A 238 25.51 17.23 5.94
N GLU A 239 24.59 16.28 5.67
CA GLU A 239 24.96 14.99 5.11
C GLU A 239 25.41 15.11 3.65
N ILE A 240 24.73 15.92 2.82
CA ILE A 240 25.13 16.18 1.43
C ILE A 240 26.55 16.78 1.36
N LEU A 241 26.87 17.72 2.24
CA LEU A 241 28.21 18.34 2.29
C LEU A 241 29.33 17.38 2.75
N LYS A 242 29.00 16.25 3.40
CA LYS A 242 29.98 15.22 3.78
C LYS A 242 30.32 14.28 2.63
N LEU A 243 29.52 14.22 1.59
CA LEU A 243 29.78 13.38 0.44
C LEU A 243 31.08 13.83 -0.26
N LYS A 244 31.90 12.88 -0.63
CA LYS A 244 33.20 13.11 -1.27
C LYS A 244 33.08 13.89 -2.60
N HIS A 245 32.00 13.61 -3.31
CA HIS A 245 31.62 14.27 -4.56
C HIS A 245 30.12 14.48 -4.59
N LEU A 246 29.65 15.54 -5.28
CA LEU A 246 28.23 15.66 -5.57
C LEU A 246 27.80 14.48 -6.44
N PRO A 247 26.79 13.68 -6.03
CA PRO A 247 26.23 12.63 -6.86
C PRO A 247 25.61 13.20 -8.13
N GLU A 248 25.65 12.43 -9.22
CA GLU A 248 24.95 12.80 -10.46
C GLU A 248 23.44 12.49 -10.38
N CYS A 249 23.06 11.59 -9.45
CA CYS A 249 21.68 11.30 -9.19
C CYS A 249 21.45 10.86 -7.72
N PHE A 250 20.50 11.51 -7.05
CA PHE A 250 19.95 11.08 -5.78
C PHE A 250 18.73 10.20 -6.02
N VAL A 251 18.77 8.95 -5.57
CA VAL A 251 17.64 8.01 -5.56
C VAL A 251 17.04 8.00 -4.16
N CYS A 252 15.89 8.61 -3.99
CA CYS A 252 15.26 8.77 -2.68
C CYS A 252 14.27 7.66 -2.39
N CYS A 253 14.17 7.27 -1.12
CA CYS A 253 13.27 6.20 -0.71
C CYS A 253 11.79 6.50 -0.99
N ASN A 254 11.39 7.80 -1.02
CA ASN A 254 10.05 8.25 -1.42
C ASN A 254 10.05 9.73 -1.82
N ASP A 255 8.89 10.23 -2.26
CA ASP A 255 8.72 11.63 -2.70
C ASP A 255 8.87 12.62 -1.55
N PHE A 256 8.49 12.24 -0.32
CA PHE A 256 8.67 13.10 0.85
C PHE A 256 10.15 13.44 1.05
N VAL A 257 11.02 12.44 1.00
CA VAL A 257 12.48 12.63 1.14
C VAL A 257 13.04 13.34 -0.08
N ALA A 258 12.64 12.96 -1.30
CA ALA A 258 13.12 13.56 -2.55
C ALA A 258 12.90 15.08 -2.59
N ARG A 259 11.73 15.54 -2.19
CA ARG A 259 11.40 16.98 -2.13
C ARG A 259 12.27 17.74 -1.13
N ARG A 260 12.66 17.11 0.00
CA ARG A 260 13.58 17.70 0.98
C ARG A 260 15.00 17.76 0.43
N VAL A 261 15.42 16.71 -0.26
CA VAL A 261 16.71 16.69 -0.98
C VAL A 261 16.79 17.81 -2.02
N ILE A 262 15.74 17.97 -2.86
CA ILE A 262 15.67 19.08 -3.82
C ILE A 262 15.81 20.44 -3.11
N LYS A 263 15.09 20.64 -2.00
CA LYS A 263 15.16 21.88 -1.24
C LYS A 263 16.56 22.11 -0.66
N ALA A 264 17.15 21.07 -0.05
CA ALA A 264 18.50 21.14 0.50
C ALA A 264 19.56 21.48 -0.57
N LEU A 265 19.49 20.82 -1.74
CA LEU A 265 20.38 21.09 -2.87
C LEU A 265 20.27 22.52 -3.38
N LYS A 266 19.04 23.04 -3.53
CA LYS A 266 18.81 24.45 -3.93
C LYS A 266 19.39 25.44 -2.93
N GLU A 267 19.21 25.19 -1.63
CA GLU A 267 19.79 26.03 -0.58
C GLU A 267 21.32 25.96 -0.54
N LEU A 268 21.92 24.88 -1.06
CA LEU A 268 23.38 24.75 -1.28
C LEU A 268 23.85 25.35 -2.60
N GLY A 269 22.95 25.89 -3.42
CA GLY A 269 23.28 26.57 -4.69
C GLY A 269 23.35 25.65 -5.91
N HIS A 270 22.88 24.40 -5.81
CA HIS A 270 22.86 23.45 -6.94
C HIS A 270 21.60 23.58 -7.78
N GLU A 271 21.76 23.46 -9.10
CA GLU A 271 20.69 23.45 -10.09
C GLU A 271 20.28 22.01 -10.43
N ILE A 272 18.97 21.72 -10.37
CA ILE A 272 18.40 20.41 -10.68
C ILE A 272 17.56 20.54 -11.98
N PRO A 273 17.80 19.73 -12.99
CA PRO A 273 18.66 18.52 -13.06
C PRO A 273 20.09 18.77 -13.55
N LYS A 274 20.52 20.02 -13.75
CA LYS A 274 21.77 20.38 -14.43
C LYS A 274 23.02 19.88 -13.70
N ASP A 275 23.13 20.12 -12.39
CA ASP A 275 24.27 19.71 -11.58
C ASP A 275 24.08 18.30 -11.00
N THR A 276 22.84 17.94 -10.69
CA THR A 276 22.45 16.64 -10.14
C THR A 276 20.98 16.37 -10.39
N MET A 277 20.64 15.12 -10.57
CA MET A 277 19.25 14.63 -10.72
C MET A 277 18.68 14.16 -9.38
N VAL A 278 17.35 14.16 -9.25
CA VAL A 278 16.65 13.61 -8.07
C VAL A 278 15.47 12.78 -8.53
N VAL A 279 15.38 11.56 -7.99
CA VAL A 279 14.30 10.61 -8.25
C VAL A 279 13.60 10.27 -6.95
N GLY A 280 12.28 10.35 -6.94
CA GLY A 280 11.42 9.96 -5.84
C GLY A 280 10.73 8.61 -6.07
N PHE A 281 9.74 8.34 -5.23
CA PHE A 281 8.85 7.19 -5.34
C PHE A 281 7.50 7.54 -4.68
N ASP A 282 6.37 7.05 -5.20
CA ASP A 282 4.98 7.13 -4.76
C ASP A 282 4.08 7.96 -5.69
N ASP A 283 4.58 8.95 -6.39
CA ASP A 283 3.82 9.94 -7.18
C ASP A 283 2.69 10.57 -6.35
N VAL A 284 3.07 11.20 -5.25
CA VAL A 284 2.10 11.96 -4.44
C VAL A 284 1.75 13.27 -5.13
N ALA A 285 0.53 13.79 -4.87
CA ALA A 285 0.03 15.02 -5.51
C ALA A 285 1.01 16.21 -5.36
N ASP A 286 1.71 16.30 -4.24
CA ASP A 286 2.68 17.35 -3.98
C ASP A 286 3.94 17.28 -4.86
N ALA A 287 4.23 16.13 -5.49
CA ALA A 287 5.40 15.95 -6.36
C ALA A 287 5.35 16.86 -7.62
N THR A 288 4.18 17.34 -8.00
CA THR A 288 3.97 18.26 -9.12
C THR A 288 3.97 19.73 -8.72
N ASN A 289 3.92 20.05 -7.42
CA ASN A 289 3.84 21.43 -6.93
C ASN A 289 5.21 22.10 -6.72
N ASP A 290 6.29 21.31 -6.76
CA ASP A 290 7.65 21.83 -6.61
C ASP A 290 8.25 22.24 -7.97
N SER A 291 9.26 23.08 -7.93
CA SER A 291 10.13 23.39 -9.09
C SER A 291 11.57 23.00 -8.75
N PRO A 292 12.22 22.10 -9.49
CA PRO A 292 11.65 21.32 -10.59
C PRO A 292 10.57 20.33 -10.11
N THR A 293 9.63 19.99 -11.00
CA THR A 293 8.66 18.90 -10.77
C THR A 293 9.41 17.57 -10.68
N LEU A 294 8.97 16.69 -9.74
CA LEU A 294 9.72 15.50 -9.36
C LEU A 294 9.43 14.29 -10.27
N THR A 295 10.49 13.73 -10.86
CA THR A 295 10.47 12.39 -11.46
C THR A 295 10.31 11.35 -10.36
N THR A 296 9.35 10.45 -10.53
CA THR A 296 8.96 9.49 -9.49
C THR A 296 8.36 8.22 -10.10
N PHE A 297 8.04 7.24 -9.28
CA PHE A 297 7.29 6.07 -9.68
C PHE A 297 5.86 6.17 -9.16
N PHE A 298 4.90 6.13 -10.06
CA PHE A 298 3.48 6.12 -9.71
C PHE A 298 3.10 4.79 -9.06
N VAL A 299 2.46 4.89 -7.90
CA VAL A 299 1.83 3.78 -7.19
C VAL A 299 0.32 4.00 -7.22
N ASP A 300 -0.44 3.04 -7.76
CA ASP A 300 -1.91 3.07 -7.64
C ASP A 300 -2.33 2.70 -6.21
N LYS A 301 -2.39 3.72 -5.37
CA LYS A 301 -2.70 3.60 -3.93
C LYS A 301 -4.10 3.03 -3.71
N ALA A 302 -5.06 3.39 -4.57
CA ALA A 302 -6.42 2.89 -4.49
C ALA A 302 -6.50 1.39 -4.87
N TYR A 303 -5.72 0.96 -5.88
CA TYR A 303 -5.61 -0.45 -6.23
C TYR A 303 -4.92 -1.25 -5.11
N LEU A 304 -3.88 -0.68 -4.49
CA LEU A 304 -3.16 -1.28 -3.36
C LEU A 304 -4.13 -1.55 -2.19
N GLY A 305 -4.92 -0.55 -1.79
CA GLY A 305 -5.91 -0.70 -0.72
C GLY A 305 -7.01 -1.72 -1.06
N ARG A 306 -7.59 -1.64 -2.27
CA ARG A 306 -8.58 -2.64 -2.74
C ARG A 306 -7.98 -4.04 -2.82
N GLY A 307 -6.72 -4.17 -3.18
CA GLY A 307 -6.00 -5.44 -3.21
C GLY A 307 -5.89 -6.05 -1.83
N ALA A 308 -5.46 -5.27 -0.84
CA ALA A 308 -5.29 -5.72 0.54
C ALA A 308 -6.60 -6.27 1.13
N ILE A 309 -7.70 -5.52 0.98
CA ILE A 309 -8.99 -5.98 1.52
C ILE A 309 -9.50 -7.23 0.79
N LYS A 310 -9.32 -7.34 -0.54
CA LYS A 310 -9.70 -8.54 -1.29
C LYS A 310 -8.91 -9.78 -0.87
N VAL A 311 -7.62 -9.63 -0.63
CA VAL A 311 -6.75 -10.71 -0.13
C VAL A 311 -7.22 -11.14 1.27
N LEU A 312 -7.50 -10.19 2.16
CA LEU A 312 -8.01 -10.49 3.49
C LEU A 312 -9.35 -11.21 3.45
N ILE A 313 -10.30 -10.75 2.64
CA ILE A 313 -11.61 -11.42 2.50
C ILE A 313 -11.46 -12.84 1.93
N ASN A 314 -10.61 -13.04 0.93
CA ASN A 314 -10.32 -14.40 0.45
C ASN A 314 -9.77 -15.30 1.55
N ARG A 315 -8.92 -14.79 2.45
CA ARG A 315 -8.41 -15.51 3.62
C ARG A 315 -9.53 -15.86 4.60
N LEU A 316 -10.45 -14.94 4.86
CA LEU A 316 -11.59 -15.16 5.75
C LEU A 316 -12.55 -16.23 5.21
N GLU A 317 -12.75 -16.27 3.90
CA GLU A 317 -13.61 -17.25 3.23
C GLU A 317 -12.94 -18.62 3.05
N ARG A 318 -11.61 -18.65 2.90
CA ARG A 318 -10.80 -19.85 2.62
C ARG A 318 -9.62 -19.96 3.58
N LYS A 319 -9.91 -20.34 4.81
CA LYS A 319 -8.94 -20.37 5.91
C LYS A 319 -7.69 -21.22 5.64
N ASP A 320 -7.85 -22.29 4.87
CA ASP A 320 -6.76 -23.24 4.56
C ASP A 320 -5.94 -22.86 3.30
N SER A 321 -6.24 -21.70 2.67
CA SER A 321 -5.45 -21.25 1.52
C SER A 321 -4.02 -20.89 1.96
N PRO A 322 -3.00 -21.11 1.11
CA PRO A 322 -1.63 -20.68 1.41
C PRO A 322 -1.57 -19.16 1.57
N THR A 323 -0.58 -18.67 2.32
CA THR A 323 -0.32 -17.22 2.42
C THR A 323 0.05 -16.66 1.06
N THR A 324 -0.44 -15.46 0.77
CA THR A 324 -0.33 -14.82 -0.53
C THR A 324 0.50 -13.55 -0.43
N THR A 325 1.45 -13.39 -1.36
CA THR A 325 2.09 -12.09 -1.64
C THR A 325 1.62 -11.60 -2.98
N ILE A 326 1.09 -10.38 -3.02
CA ILE A 326 0.79 -9.67 -4.25
C ILE A 326 1.79 -8.55 -4.41
N MET A 327 2.46 -8.52 -5.56
CA MET A 327 3.33 -7.42 -5.97
C MET A 327 2.65 -6.66 -7.10
N ILE A 328 2.53 -5.33 -6.93
CA ILE A 328 1.91 -4.44 -7.92
C ILE A 328 3.01 -3.72 -8.68
N ASP A 329 2.99 -3.77 -10.00
CA ASP A 329 3.93 -3.01 -10.82
C ASP A 329 3.67 -1.50 -10.67
N THR A 330 4.74 -0.72 -10.75
CA THR A 330 4.75 0.74 -10.67
C THR A 330 5.13 1.33 -12.01
N GLU A 331 4.66 2.54 -12.30
CA GLU A 331 4.92 3.24 -13.56
C GLU A 331 5.89 4.40 -13.33
N LEU A 332 6.94 4.50 -14.16
CA LEU A 332 7.87 5.62 -14.12
C LEU A 332 7.21 6.87 -14.71
N VAL A 333 7.22 7.96 -13.95
CA VAL A 333 6.73 9.28 -14.36
C VAL A 333 7.92 10.24 -14.44
N ILE A 334 8.43 10.46 -15.65
CA ILE A 334 9.57 11.35 -15.89
C ILE A 334 9.08 12.81 -15.86
N ARG A 335 9.76 13.65 -15.07
CA ARG A 335 9.51 15.08 -14.94
C ARG A 335 10.84 15.87 -14.96
N GLU A 336 10.76 17.15 -14.60
CA GLU A 336 11.90 18.09 -14.73
C GLU A 336 13.13 17.68 -13.91
N SER A 337 12.95 17.01 -12.75
CA SER A 337 14.10 16.69 -11.86
C SER A 337 15.11 15.69 -12.45
N THR A 338 14.79 15.07 -13.60
CA THR A 338 15.72 14.20 -14.34
C THR A 338 15.72 14.46 -15.86
N SER A 339 14.96 15.46 -16.34
CA SER A 339 14.89 15.79 -17.77
C SER A 339 16.03 16.74 -18.14
N ILE A 340 17.06 16.24 -18.79
CA ILE A 340 18.08 17.07 -19.45
C ILE A 340 17.48 17.55 -20.78
N LYS A 341 17.35 18.86 -20.93
CA LYS A 341 16.92 19.49 -22.20
C LYS A 341 18.02 19.44 -23.24
#